data_1633fe5a5f5d9ba8e124db3ba2e9673e
#
_entry.id   1633fe5a5f5d9ba8e124db3ba2e9673e
#
_cell.length_a   1.000
_cell.length_b   1.000
_cell.length_c   1.000
_cell.angle_alpha   90.00
_cell.angle_beta   90.00
_cell.angle_gamma   90.00
#
_symmetry.space_group_name_H-M   'P 1'
#
loop_
_entity.id
_entity.type
_entity.pdbx_description
1 polymer ?
#
loop_
_entity_poly.entity_id
_entity_poly.type
_entity_poly.pdbx_seq_one_letter_code
_entity_poly.pdbx_strand_id
1 'polypeptide(L)'
;GSEMCIETGVTLTARFGGIALSGTQSVLDQYGVSQKTADYRDAGGIAANYGYIDTEKYFDTVKGYAAYYTYSATNIRLAELNLSYTLPKEWFRDKLRMTVGLVGKNLWMIYCKAPFDPEATASTQSNYYQSYDYFMQPTTRNIGFSVKLNF
;
A
#
# COMPACT_ATOMS: atom_id res chain seq x y z
N GLY A 1 5.11 1.52 45.23
CA GLY A 1 5.02 2.41 44.11
C GLY A 1 4.05 1.90 43.07
N SER A 2 3.04 2.68 42.71
CA SER A 2 2.13 2.31 41.60
C SER A 2 2.90 2.39 40.28
N GLU A 3 3.25 1.27 39.70
CA GLU A 3 3.91 1.22 38.40
C GLU A 3 2.87 1.46 37.30
N MET A 4 2.69 2.72 36.92
CA MET A 4 2.10 3.06 35.66
C MET A 4 3.11 2.76 34.55
N CYS A 5 2.74 1.91 33.60
CA CYS A 5 3.59 1.59 32.47
C CYS A 5 2.89 2.02 31.19
N ILE A 6 3.55 2.89 30.43
CA ILE A 6 3.14 3.24 29.06
C ILE A 6 4.14 2.59 28.13
N GLU A 7 3.65 1.73 27.24
CA GLU A 7 4.48 1.11 26.21
C GLU A 7 4.03 1.67 24.85
N THR A 8 4.97 2.21 24.13
CA THR A 8 4.74 2.75 22.78
C THR A 8 5.69 2.04 21.83
N GLY A 9 5.13 1.40 20.82
CA GLY A 9 5.88 0.76 19.74
C GLY A 9 5.54 1.42 18.41
N VAL A 10 6.56 1.78 17.64
CA VAL A 10 6.41 2.32 16.28
C VAL A 10 7.26 1.51 15.34
N THR A 11 6.66 0.95 14.29
CA THR A 11 7.37 0.20 13.26
C THR A 11 7.25 0.95 11.94
N LEU A 12 8.39 1.40 11.43
CA LEU A 12 8.53 1.95 10.09
C LEU A 12 9.14 0.89 9.17
N THR A 13 8.54 0.68 8.03
CA THR A 13 9.09 -0.19 6.98
C THR A 13 9.52 0.67 5.80
N ALA A 14 10.76 0.46 5.36
CA ALA A 14 11.29 1.13 4.18
C ALA A 14 11.87 0.09 3.21
N ARG A 15 11.45 0.15 1.95
CA ARG A 15 11.98 -0.67 0.87
C ARG A 15 12.61 0.25 -0.17
N PHE A 16 13.87 0.02 -0.49
CA PHE A 16 14.60 0.79 -1.48
C PHE A 16 14.95 -0.10 -2.67
N GLY A 17 14.64 0.39 -3.87
CA GLY A 17 14.87 -0.35 -5.12
C GLY A 17 13.81 -1.42 -5.38
N GLY A 18 14.14 -2.33 -6.29
CA GLY A 18 13.21 -3.31 -6.82
C GLY A 18 12.29 -2.71 -7.89
N ILE A 19 11.66 -3.61 -8.63
CA ILE A 19 10.71 -3.28 -9.69
C ILE A 19 9.35 -3.89 -9.37
N ALA A 20 8.30 -3.19 -9.76
CA ALA A 20 6.94 -3.68 -9.72
C ALA A 20 6.29 -3.47 -11.09
N LEU A 21 5.61 -4.49 -11.60
CA LEU A 21 4.93 -4.46 -12.89
C LEU A 21 3.42 -4.32 -12.68
N SER A 22 2.79 -3.37 -13.35
CA SER A 22 1.34 -3.19 -13.32
C SER A 22 0.66 -3.77 -14.55
N GLY A 23 0.07 -4.94 -14.40
CA GLY A 23 -0.86 -5.49 -15.38
C GLY A 23 -2.20 -4.78 -15.38
N THR A 24 -2.62 -4.27 -14.22
CA THR A 24 -3.84 -3.46 -14.08
C THR A 24 -3.80 -2.24 -14.99
N GLN A 25 -2.72 -1.46 -14.93
CA GLN A 25 -2.55 -0.27 -15.78
C GLN A 25 -2.55 -0.63 -17.26
N SER A 26 -1.87 -1.72 -17.64
CA SER A 26 -1.82 -2.19 -19.01
C SER A 26 -3.20 -2.51 -19.56
N VAL A 27 -4.02 -3.20 -18.78
CA VAL A 27 -5.40 -3.55 -19.18
C VAL A 27 -6.29 -2.30 -19.23
N LEU A 28 -6.21 -1.41 -18.24
CA LEU A 28 -7.00 -0.17 -18.23
C LEU A 28 -6.65 0.74 -19.40
N ASP A 29 -5.39 0.85 -19.77
CA ASP A 29 -4.92 1.65 -20.90
C ASP A 29 -5.38 1.02 -22.21
N GLN A 30 -5.32 -0.31 -22.34
CA GLN A 30 -5.79 -1.04 -23.53
C GLN A 30 -7.28 -0.81 -23.80
N TYR A 31 -8.10 -0.84 -22.74
CA TYR A 31 -9.55 -0.61 -22.88
C TYR A 31 -9.94 0.88 -22.85
N GLY A 32 -8.98 1.77 -22.74
CA GLY A 32 -9.22 3.21 -22.80
C GLY A 32 -9.99 3.79 -21.61
N VAL A 33 -9.95 3.11 -20.45
CA VAL A 33 -10.68 3.50 -19.23
C VAL A 33 -9.80 4.17 -18.18
N SER A 34 -8.51 4.33 -18.45
CA SER A 34 -7.61 5.09 -17.57
C SER A 34 -7.75 6.60 -17.81
N GLN A 35 -7.46 7.40 -16.77
CA GLN A 35 -7.43 8.86 -16.90
C GLN A 35 -6.45 9.30 -18.00
N LYS A 36 -5.31 8.65 -18.08
CA LYS A 36 -4.28 8.92 -19.09
C LYS A 36 -4.79 8.75 -20.51
N THR A 37 -5.57 7.71 -20.78
CA THR A 37 -6.15 7.49 -22.12
C THR A 37 -7.26 8.49 -22.40
N ALA A 38 -8.00 8.93 -21.40
CA ALA A 38 -9.00 10.01 -21.55
C ALA A 38 -8.31 11.31 -21.94
N ASP A 39 -7.26 11.70 -21.22
CA ASP A 39 -6.49 12.93 -21.47
C ASP A 39 -5.91 12.95 -22.90
N TYR A 40 -5.41 11.81 -23.40
CA TYR A 40 -4.91 11.73 -24.78
C TYR A 40 -6.02 11.81 -25.82
N ARG A 41 -7.20 11.23 -25.57
CA ARG A 41 -8.35 11.38 -26.46
C ARG A 41 -8.82 12.82 -26.54
N ASP A 42 -8.88 13.50 -25.39
CA ASP A 42 -9.29 14.90 -25.30
C ASP A 42 -8.28 15.84 -26.00
N ALA A 43 -7.01 15.47 -25.99
CA ALA A 43 -5.94 16.16 -26.72
C ALA A 43 -5.92 15.86 -28.24
N GLY A 44 -6.80 14.98 -28.74
CA GLY A 44 -6.84 14.60 -30.14
C GLY A 44 -5.85 13.50 -30.54
N GLY A 45 -5.29 12.78 -29.58
CA GLY A 45 -4.33 11.70 -29.78
C GLY A 45 -2.97 11.96 -29.14
N ILE A 46 -2.01 11.08 -29.39
CA ILE A 46 -0.65 11.16 -28.85
C ILE A 46 0.26 11.84 -29.86
N ALA A 47 0.91 12.91 -29.42
CA ALA A 47 1.84 13.67 -30.28
C ALA A 47 3.04 12.79 -30.70
N ALA A 48 3.32 12.73 -31.98
CA ALA A 48 4.42 12.04 -32.60
C ALA A 48 5.18 12.97 -33.57
N ASN A 49 6.34 12.54 -34.04
CA ASN A 49 7.21 13.37 -34.93
C ASN A 49 6.51 13.83 -36.22
N TYR A 50 5.48 13.13 -36.68
CA TYR A 50 4.76 13.40 -37.93
C TYR A 50 3.28 13.61 -37.74
N GLY A 51 2.82 14.08 -36.57
CA GLY A 51 1.42 14.34 -36.27
C GLY A 51 0.94 13.63 -35.02
N TYR A 52 -0.37 13.32 -34.96
CA TYR A 52 -0.98 12.61 -33.84
C TYR A 52 -1.22 11.16 -34.21
N ILE A 53 -0.93 10.27 -33.24
CA ILE A 53 -1.27 8.86 -33.31
C ILE A 53 -2.57 8.67 -32.54
N ASP A 54 -3.49 7.89 -33.11
CA ASP A 54 -4.71 7.49 -32.42
C ASP A 54 -4.39 6.78 -31.09
N THR A 55 -5.12 7.17 -30.03
CA THR A 55 -4.88 6.69 -28.67
C THR A 55 -5.04 5.18 -28.56
N GLU A 56 -6.10 4.61 -29.18
CA GLU A 56 -6.36 3.17 -29.15
C GLU A 56 -5.22 2.39 -29.81
N LYS A 57 -4.83 2.80 -31.00
CA LYS A 57 -3.76 2.15 -31.76
C LYS A 57 -2.41 2.21 -31.03
N TYR A 58 -2.11 3.32 -30.35
CA TYR A 58 -0.90 3.45 -29.56
C TYR A 58 -0.89 2.45 -28.40
N PHE A 59 -1.93 2.43 -27.57
CA PHE A 59 -1.98 1.54 -26.40
C PHE A 59 -2.12 0.07 -26.79
N ASP A 60 -2.74 -0.25 -27.90
CA ASP A 60 -2.75 -1.62 -28.44
C ASP A 60 -1.33 -2.09 -28.81
N THR A 61 -0.49 -1.20 -29.28
CA THR A 61 0.92 -1.51 -29.55
C THR A 61 1.73 -1.61 -28.25
N VAL A 62 1.54 -0.67 -27.31
CA VAL A 62 2.36 -0.56 -26.09
C VAL A 62 2.02 -1.61 -25.04
N LYS A 63 0.81 -2.19 -25.02
CA LYS A 63 0.37 -3.20 -24.04
C LYS A 63 1.32 -4.41 -23.94
N GLY A 64 2.01 -4.76 -25.02
CA GLY A 64 2.99 -5.85 -25.05
C GLY A 64 4.36 -5.51 -24.44
N TYR A 65 4.63 -4.24 -24.16
CA TYR A 65 5.93 -3.80 -23.64
C TYR A 65 5.91 -3.68 -22.12
N ALA A 66 6.33 -4.73 -21.43
CA ALA A 66 6.38 -4.76 -19.96
C ALA A 66 7.16 -3.58 -19.35
N ALA A 67 8.20 -3.10 -20.03
CA ALA A 67 9.01 -1.96 -19.56
C ALA A 67 8.20 -0.67 -19.39
N TYR A 68 7.14 -0.48 -20.18
CA TYR A 68 6.28 0.70 -20.12
C TYR A 68 5.44 0.74 -18.81
N TYR A 69 5.08 -0.43 -18.28
CA TYR A 69 4.28 -0.60 -17.08
C TYR A 69 5.08 -1.02 -15.87
N THR A 70 6.41 -0.84 -15.94
CA THR A 70 7.33 -1.16 -14.85
C THR A 70 7.62 0.08 -14.02
N TYR A 71 7.41 -0.04 -12.72
CA TYR A 71 7.60 1.02 -11.73
C TYR A 71 8.62 0.62 -10.69
N SER A 72 9.22 1.60 -10.01
CA SER A 72 10.07 1.33 -8.86
C SER A 72 9.22 0.91 -7.66
N ALA A 73 9.60 -0.18 -7.00
CA ALA A 73 8.95 -0.67 -5.79
C ALA A 73 9.37 0.06 -4.50
N THR A 74 10.12 1.17 -4.64
CA THR A 74 10.55 1.99 -3.49
C THR A 74 9.36 2.55 -2.75
N ASN A 75 9.23 2.22 -1.46
CA ASN A 75 8.18 2.73 -0.59
C ASN A 75 8.67 2.90 0.84
N ILE A 76 8.01 3.77 1.60
CA ILE A 76 8.20 3.97 3.03
C ILE A 76 6.82 4.06 3.66
N ARG A 77 6.56 3.23 4.66
CA ARG A 77 5.26 3.18 5.34
C ARG A 77 5.39 3.10 6.85
N LEU A 78 4.41 3.65 7.55
CA LEU A 78 4.16 3.41 8.96
C LEU A 78 3.38 2.09 9.06
N ALA A 79 4.13 1.00 9.33
CA ALA A 79 3.61 -0.36 9.30
C ALA A 79 2.77 -0.66 10.54
N GLU A 80 3.25 -0.27 11.72
CA GLU A 80 2.56 -0.55 12.97
C GLU A 80 2.78 0.57 13.99
N LEU A 81 1.72 0.90 14.71
CA LEU A 81 1.73 1.76 15.88
C LEU A 81 1.01 1.04 17.01
N ASN A 82 1.73 0.77 18.08
CA ASN A 82 1.21 0.19 19.32
C ASN A 82 1.30 1.22 20.43
N LEU A 83 0.19 1.44 21.12
CA LEU A 83 0.13 2.24 22.32
C LEU A 83 -0.59 1.43 23.38
N SER A 84 0.09 1.06 24.45
CA SER A 84 -0.52 0.36 25.57
C SER A 84 -0.30 1.10 26.88
N TYR A 85 -1.33 1.10 27.70
CA TYR A 85 -1.35 1.73 29.00
C TYR A 85 -1.79 0.74 30.06
N THR A 86 -0.93 0.51 31.03
CA THR A 86 -1.24 -0.35 32.19
C THR A 86 -1.73 0.52 33.33
N LEU A 87 -2.97 0.29 33.75
CA LEU A 87 -3.58 0.99 34.86
C LEU A 87 -2.97 0.54 36.19
N PRO A 88 -2.78 1.47 37.16
CA PRO A 88 -2.28 1.15 38.47
C PRO A 88 -3.24 0.21 39.22
N LYS A 89 -2.69 -0.74 39.94
CA LYS A 89 -3.45 -1.75 40.72
C LYS A 89 -4.37 -1.12 41.76
N GLU A 90 -3.98 0.03 42.30
CA GLU A 90 -4.73 0.78 43.31
C GLU A 90 -6.18 1.09 42.90
N TRP A 91 -6.45 1.29 41.61
CA TRP A 91 -7.82 1.53 41.08
C TRP A 91 -8.72 0.33 41.25
N PHE A 92 -8.13 -0.87 41.36
CA PHE A 92 -8.88 -2.13 41.44
C PHE A 92 -8.63 -2.85 42.80
N ARG A 93 -8.31 -2.13 43.84
CA ARG A 93 -8.04 -2.67 45.18
C ARG A 93 -6.98 -3.77 45.18
N ASP A 94 -5.92 -3.60 44.41
CA ASP A 94 -4.79 -4.56 44.24
C ASP A 94 -5.14 -5.96 43.71
N LYS A 95 -6.37 -6.19 43.29
CA LYS A 95 -6.84 -7.51 42.82
C LYS A 95 -6.73 -7.73 41.32
N LEU A 96 -6.64 -6.66 40.53
CA LEU A 96 -6.68 -6.74 39.10
C LEU A 96 -5.67 -5.78 38.47
N ARG A 97 -4.89 -6.27 37.51
CA ARG A 97 -4.09 -5.42 36.63
C ARG A 97 -4.76 -5.37 35.24
N MET A 98 -5.13 -4.17 34.82
CA MET A 98 -5.74 -3.95 33.52
C MET A 98 -4.77 -3.19 32.61
N THR A 99 -4.53 -3.74 31.40
CA THR A 99 -3.77 -3.07 30.35
C THR A 99 -4.72 -2.80 29.18
N VAL A 100 -4.78 -1.56 28.75
CA VAL A 100 -5.58 -1.11 27.59
C VAL A 100 -4.61 -0.78 26.47
N GLY A 101 -4.85 -1.29 25.28
CA GLY A 101 -3.98 -1.09 24.13
C GLY A 101 -4.74 -0.64 22.90
N LEU A 102 -4.09 0.21 22.12
CA LEU A 102 -4.49 0.62 20.78
C LEU A 102 -3.41 0.12 19.81
N VAL A 103 -3.84 -0.60 18.77
CA VAL A 103 -2.96 -1.14 17.74
C VAL A 103 -3.44 -0.65 16.40
N GLY A 104 -2.56 0.00 15.67
CA GLY A 104 -2.82 0.40 14.29
C GLY A 104 -1.84 -0.29 13.36
N LYS A 105 -2.33 -0.92 12.28
CA LYS A 105 -1.48 -1.55 11.27
C LYS A 105 -1.72 -0.90 9.92
N ASN A 106 -0.62 -0.75 9.15
CA ASN A 106 -0.62 -0.16 7.82
C ASN A 106 -1.30 1.23 7.79
N LEU A 107 -0.92 2.08 8.74
CA LEU A 107 -1.62 3.35 9.00
C LEU A 107 -1.39 4.38 7.91
N TRP A 108 -0.18 4.46 7.39
CA TRP A 108 0.17 5.51 6.45
C TRP A 108 1.29 5.09 5.50
N MET A 109 1.03 5.26 4.20
CA MET A 109 2.05 5.21 3.16
C MET A 109 2.68 6.60 3.05
N ILE A 110 3.87 6.77 3.62
CA ILE A 110 4.57 8.07 3.67
C ILE A 110 5.11 8.41 2.29
N TYR A 111 5.69 7.42 1.61
CA TYR A 111 6.23 7.57 0.27
C TYR A 111 6.01 6.29 -0.54
N CYS A 112 5.57 6.46 -1.78
CA CYS A 112 5.47 5.39 -2.76
C CYS A 112 5.77 5.94 -4.14
N LYS A 113 6.65 5.29 -4.89
CA LYS A 113 7.02 5.70 -6.25
C LYS A 113 6.12 5.07 -7.32
N ALA A 114 5.52 3.93 -7.02
CA ALA A 114 4.53 3.30 -7.88
C ALA A 114 3.14 3.94 -7.71
N PRO A 115 2.28 3.98 -8.74
CA PRO A 115 0.91 4.47 -8.64
C PRO A 115 -0.06 3.49 -7.95
N PHE A 116 0.44 2.36 -7.49
CA PHE A 116 -0.27 1.30 -6.78
C PHE A 116 0.55 0.84 -5.57
N ASP A 117 -0.03 -0.01 -4.71
CA ASP A 117 0.69 -0.55 -3.55
C ASP A 117 1.66 -1.68 -4.00
N PRO A 118 2.98 -1.46 -3.98
CA PRO A 118 3.95 -2.45 -4.45
C PRO A 118 4.10 -3.67 -3.54
N GLU A 119 3.46 -3.69 -2.38
CA GLU A 119 3.42 -4.83 -1.46
C GLU A 119 2.15 -5.67 -1.61
N ALA A 120 1.13 -5.17 -2.33
CA ALA A 120 0.02 -5.99 -2.75
C ALA A 120 0.50 -6.96 -3.84
N THR A 121 0.54 -8.26 -3.51
CA THR A 121 1.02 -9.31 -4.42
C THR A 121 -0.11 -10.21 -4.85
N ALA A 122 -0.13 -10.57 -6.14
CA ALA A 122 -1.15 -11.47 -6.70
C ALA A 122 -1.06 -12.89 -6.14
N SER A 123 0.12 -13.32 -5.70
CA SER A 123 0.32 -14.63 -5.09
C SER A 123 1.53 -14.62 -4.16
N THR A 124 1.36 -15.27 -2.99
CA THR A 124 2.44 -15.54 -2.04
C THR A 124 3.13 -16.87 -2.28
N GLN A 125 2.56 -17.73 -3.12
CA GLN A 125 3.08 -19.09 -3.37
C GLN A 125 4.11 -19.16 -4.49
N SER A 126 4.20 -18.14 -5.34
CA SER A 126 5.11 -18.15 -6.49
C SER A 126 5.96 -16.90 -6.51
N ASN A 127 7.26 -17.06 -6.61
CA ASN A 127 8.21 -15.98 -6.82
C ASN A 127 7.97 -15.20 -8.13
N TYR A 128 7.23 -15.80 -9.06
CA TYR A 128 6.92 -15.21 -10.36
C TYR A 128 5.95 -14.03 -10.29
N TYR A 129 5.06 -14.03 -9.31
CA TYR A 129 4.03 -12.99 -9.15
C TYR A 129 4.32 -12.00 -8.01
N GLN A 130 5.51 -12.08 -7.44
CA GLN A 130 5.94 -11.09 -6.47
C GLN A 130 6.16 -9.76 -7.20
N SER A 131 5.56 -8.69 -6.68
CA SER A 131 5.60 -7.35 -7.28
C SER A 131 4.87 -7.22 -8.63
N TYR A 132 3.92 -8.13 -8.93
CA TYR A 132 3.01 -8.02 -10.06
C TYR A 132 1.63 -7.59 -9.56
N ASP A 133 1.21 -6.41 -9.97
CA ASP A 133 -0.14 -5.89 -9.72
C ASP A 133 -1.08 -6.31 -10.84
N TYR A 134 -2.14 -7.04 -10.51
CA TYR A 134 -3.20 -7.41 -11.44
C TYR A 134 -4.55 -7.34 -10.73
N PHE A 135 -5.19 -6.18 -10.78
CA PHE A 135 -6.47 -5.88 -10.11
C PHE A 135 -6.48 -6.24 -8.62
N MET A 136 -5.32 -6.11 -7.97
CA MET A 136 -5.18 -6.40 -6.56
C MET A 136 -5.75 -5.28 -5.71
N GLN A 137 -6.39 -5.65 -4.61
CA GLN A 137 -6.79 -4.67 -3.62
C GLN A 137 -5.56 -4.17 -2.85
N PRO A 138 -5.44 -2.86 -2.62
CA PRO A 138 -4.37 -2.33 -1.78
C PRO A 138 -4.48 -2.86 -0.36
N THR A 139 -3.35 -2.88 0.35
CA THR A 139 -3.31 -3.32 1.74
C THR A 139 -4.23 -2.47 2.62
N THR A 140 -5.05 -3.13 3.43
CA THR A 140 -6.04 -2.47 4.27
C THR A 140 -5.40 -1.84 5.51
N ARG A 141 -5.97 -0.71 5.93
CA ARG A 141 -5.65 -0.09 7.22
C ARG A 141 -6.46 -0.77 8.31
N ASN A 142 -5.77 -1.24 9.36
CA ASN A 142 -6.41 -1.91 10.47
C ASN A 142 -6.19 -1.10 11.75
N ILE A 143 -7.26 -0.86 12.50
CA ILE A 143 -7.21 -0.24 13.82
C ILE A 143 -7.89 -1.20 14.77
N GLY A 144 -7.16 -1.59 15.81
CA GLY A 144 -7.61 -2.53 16.84
C GLY A 144 -7.51 -1.94 18.24
N PHE A 145 -8.37 -2.43 19.11
CA PHE A 145 -8.35 -2.12 20.53
C PHE A 145 -8.18 -3.43 21.30
N SER A 146 -7.37 -3.43 22.33
CA SER A 146 -7.12 -4.59 23.17
C SER A 146 -7.29 -4.25 24.66
N VAL A 147 -7.89 -5.16 25.40
CA VAL A 147 -7.96 -5.08 26.85
C VAL A 147 -7.44 -6.41 27.41
N LYS A 148 -6.42 -6.32 28.25
CA LYS A 148 -5.83 -7.47 28.93
C LYS A 148 -6.07 -7.32 30.43
N LEU A 149 -6.70 -8.32 31.02
CA LEU A 149 -7.01 -8.43 32.44
C LEU A 149 -6.15 -9.54 33.05
N ASN A 150 -5.39 -9.20 34.09
CA ASN A 150 -4.60 -10.17 34.86
C ASN A 150 -5.13 -10.15 36.31
N PHE A 151 -5.61 -11.30 36.75
CA PHE A 151 -6.19 -11.52 38.08
C PHE A 151 -5.12 -12.01 39.06
#